data_dfc5f11fc2f8fbe153a00951ac8b3bb9
#
_entry.id   dfc5f11fc2f8fbe153a00951ac8b3bb9
#
_cell.length_a   1.000
_cell.length_b   1.000
_cell.length_c   1.000
_cell.angle_alpha   90.00
_cell.angle_beta   90.00
_cell.angle_gamma   90.00
#
_symmetry.space_group_name_H-M   'P 1'
#
loop_
_entity.id
_entity.type
_entity.pdbx_description
1 polymer ?
#
loop_
_entity_poly.entity_id
_entity_poly.type
_entity_poly.pdbx_seq_one_letter_code
_entity_poly.pdbx_strand_id
1 'polypeptide(L)'
;AHEMKRLGMAHKPMIIGLKANVAEIAATYQTAYPNARILYASEKDFSTKNRVSFFNNIKNNDYDCVIMSHDQFGKIPQSPELQRQILQAELDTVEENLEVIRTQGKDVSRGMLKGLEKRKFNLEAKLQKIAYSIEQRTDDVVDFRMMGIDHLFVDESHQFKNLMFNTRHDRVA
;
A
#
# COMPACT_ATOMS: atom_id res chain seq x y z
N ALA A 1 -19.98 3.66 1.05
CA ALA A 1 -19.32 3.16 2.27
C ALA A 1 -20.36 2.76 3.32
N HIS A 2 -21.16 3.70 3.85
CA HIS A 2 -22.08 3.44 4.96
C HIS A 2 -23.09 2.33 4.68
N GLU A 3 -23.76 2.37 3.53
CA GLU A 3 -24.75 1.34 3.14
C GLU A 3 -24.13 -0.05 3.00
N MET A 4 -22.88 -0.14 2.53
CA MET A 4 -22.17 -1.42 2.46
C MET A 4 -21.93 -1.98 3.87
N LYS A 5 -21.54 -1.14 4.82
CA LYS A 5 -21.40 -1.58 6.22
C LYS A 5 -22.76 -2.00 6.81
N ARG A 6 -23.81 -1.22 6.60
CA ARG A 6 -25.18 -1.54 7.05
C ARG A 6 -25.69 -2.87 6.49
N LEU A 7 -25.32 -3.22 5.26
CA LEU A 7 -25.69 -4.47 4.62
C LEU A 7 -24.73 -5.64 4.94
N GLY A 8 -23.72 -5.42 5.77
CA GLY A 8 -22.73 -6.44 6.13
C GLY A 8 -21.73 -6.77 5.02
N MET A 9 -21.66 -5.95 3.97
CA MET A 9 -20.73 -6.13 2.84
C MET A 9 -19.35 -5.54 3.13
N ALA A 10 -19.24 -4.65 4.09
CA ALA A 10 -18.00 -4.06 4.57
C ALA A 10 -18.03 -3.95 6.09
N HIS A 11 -16.88 -4.10 6.76
CA HIS A 11 -16.77 -3.92 8.21
C HIS A 11 -16.14 -2.58 8.55
N LYS A 12 -15.04 -2.24 7.89
CA LYS A 12 -14.31 -0.97 8.11
C LYS A 12 -13.90 -0.36 6.77
N PRO A 13 -14.83 0.31 6.08
CA PRO A 13 -14.55 0.97 4.81
C PRO A 13 -13.69 2.22 5.01
N MET A 14 -12.83 2.51 4.01
CA MET A 14 -12.03 3.73 3.95
C MET A 14 -12.34 4.50 2.67
N ILE A 15 -12.46 5.83 2.78
CA ILE A 15 -12.57 6.75 1.66
C ILE A 15 -11.24 7.51 1.53
N ILE A 16 -10.70 7.52 0.33
CA ILE A 16 -9.48 8.24 -0.02
C ILE A 16 -9.84 9.30 -1.06
N GLY A 17 -9.52 10.55 -0.78
CA GLY A 17 -9.85 11.66 -1.67
C GLY A 17 -8.72 12.68 -1.80
N LEU A 18 -8.96 13.72 -2.60
CA LEU A 18 -8.03 14.83 -2.69
C LEU A 18 -7.96 15.59 -1.36
N LYS A 19 -6.79 16.08 -1.00
CA LYS A 19 -6.56 16.85 0.23
C LYS A 19 -7.57 18.01 0.39
N ALA A 20 -7.93 18.67 -0.73
CA ALA A 20 -8.90 19.77 -0.72
C ALA A 20 -10.33 19.31 -0.38
N ASN A 21 -10.69 18.07 -0.69
CA ASN A 21 -12.07 17.59 -0.67
C ASN A 21 -12.38 16.72 0.57
N VAL A 22 -11.37 16.16 1.24
CA VAL A 22 -11.60 15.19 2.32
C VAL A 22 -12.37 15.76 3.51
N ALA A 23 -12.21 17.04 3.82
CA ALA A 23 -12.99 17.69 4.88
C ALA A 23 -14.47 17.81 4.51
N GLU A 24 -14.77 18.16 3.26
CA GLU A 24 -16.13 18.25 2.73
C GLU A 24 -16.78 16.86 2.64
N ILE A 25 -16.03 15.85 2.20
CA ILE A 25 -16.48 14.46 2.20
C ILE A 25 -16.88 14.02 3.62
N ALA A 26 -16.07 14.32 4.62
CA ALA A 26 -16.33 13.98 6.00
C ALA A 26 -17.60 14.71 6.53
N ALA A 27 -17.73 16.01 6.24
CA ALA A 27 -18.90 16.79 6.65
C ALA A 27 -20.18 16.28 5.97
N THR A 28 -20.14 16.00 4.67
CA THR A 28 -21.27 15.44 3.92
C THR A 28 -21.66 14.06 4.45
N TYR A 29 -20.68 13.21 4.74
CA TYR A 29 -20.93 11.89 5.34
C TYR A 29 -21.63 12.02 6.70
N GLN A 30 -21.13 12.91 7.57
CA GLN A 30 -21.71 13.13 8.90
C GLN A 30 -23.12 13.73 8.82
N THR A 31 -23.38 14.59 7.83
CA THR A 31 -24.72 15.17 7.59
C THR A 31 -25.69 14.10 7.11
N ALA A 32 -25.27 13.22 6.21
CA ALA A 32 -26.10 12.13 5.69
C ALA A 32 -26.37 11.04 6.74
N TYR A 33 -25.39 10.81 7.62
CA TYR A 33 -25.43 9.77 8.66
C TYR A 33 -24.98 10.33 10.01
N PRO A 34 -25.86 11.08 10.73
CA PRO A 34 -25.47 11.81 11.94
C PRO A 34 -24.94 10.92 13.07
N ASN A 35 -25.39 9.68 13.13
CA ASN A 35 -24.98 8.71 14.17
C ASN A 35 -23.75 7.87 13.76
N ALA A 36 -23.20 8.08 12.56
CA ALA A 36 -22.06 7.32 12.10
C ALA A 36 -20.78 7.72 12.86
N ARG A 37 -20.02 6.73 13.29
CA ARG A 37 -18.68 6.92 13.88
C ARG A 37 -17.65 7.00 12.76
N ILE A 38 -17.34 8.21 12.33
CA ILE A 38 -16.30 8.43 11.32
C ILE A 38 -15.00 8.89 11.95
N LEU A 39 -13.89 8.49 11.36
CA LEU A 39 -12.56 9.02 11.67
C LEU A 39 -12.05 9.79 10.46
N TYR A 40 -11.90 11.09 10.61
CA TYR A 40 -11.32 11.97 9.60
C TYR A 40 -9.91 12.38 10.01
N ALA A 41 -8.95 12.17 9.13
CA ALA A 41 -7.55 12.48 9.37
C ALA A 41 -7.26 13.96 9.13
N SER A 42 -7.03 14.72 10.20
CA SER A 42 -6.53 16.10 10.08
C SER A 42 -5.01 16.14 9.79
N GLU A 43 -4.49 17.31 9.40
CA GLU A 43 -3.04 17.47 9.19
C GLU A 43 -2.23 17.24 10.47
N LYS A 44 -2.79 17.60 11.63
CA LYS A 44 -2.15 17.41 12.94
C LYS A 44 -1.98 15.93 13.29
N ASP A 45 -2.94 15.10 12.91
CA ASP A 45 -2.89 13.65 13.17
C ASP A 45 -1.78 12.97 12.38
N PHE A 46 -1.37 13.54 11.24
CA PHE A 46 -0.31 13.00 10.38
C PHE A 46 1.07 13.61 10.62
N SER A 47 1.25 14.40 11.68
CA SER A 47 2.59 14.73 12.15
C SER A 47 3.35 13.46 12.58
N THR A 48 4.67 13.47 12.49
CA THR A 48 5.51 12.30 12.82
C THR A 48 5.21 11.73 14.21
N LYS A 49 4.90 12.62 15.19
CA LYS A 49 4.56 12.24 16.56
C LYS A 49 3.20 11.56 16.69
N ASN A 50 2.19 12.06 15.97
CA ASN A 50 0.79 11.66 16.19
C ASN A 50 0.37 10.51 15.28
N ARG A 51 1.06 10.32 14.16
CA ARG A 51 0.70 9.35 13.13
C ARG A 51 0.60 7.91 13.67
N VAL A 52 1.51 7.50 14.53
CA VAL A 52 1.47 6.16 15.14
C VAL A 52 0.23 6.01 16.01
N SER A 53 -0.08 7.01 16.83
CA SER A 53 -1.29 7.02 17.64
C SER A 53 -2.57 7.00 16.78
N PHE A 54 -2.58 7.73 15.67
CA PHE A 54 -3.69 7.74 14.72
C PHE A 54 -3.90 6.36 14.09
N PHE A 55 -2.84 5.68 13.68
CA PHE A 55 -2.93 4.33 13.12
C PHE A 55 -3.39 3.30 14.15
N ASN A 56 -2.91 3.40 15.40
CA ASN A 56 -3.39 2.58 16.50
C ASN A 56 -4.88 2.84 16.79
N ASN A 57 -5.33 4.08 16.66
CA ASN A 57 -6.75 4.43 16.80
C ASN A 57 -7.61 3.74 15.73
N ILE A 58 -7.17 3.71 14.47
CA ILE A 58 -7.86 2.96 13.41
C ILE A 58 -7.91 1.46 13.74
N LYS A 59 -6.77 0.89 14.16
CA LYS A 59 -6.65 -0.54 14.49
C LYS A 59 -7.59 -0.96 15.61
N ASN A 60 -7.65 -0.17 16.68
CA ASN A 60 -8.28 -0.57 17.93
C ASN A 60 -9.76 -0.18 18.05
N ASN A 61 -10.29 0.61 17.11
CA ASN A 61 -11.67 1.06 17.16
C ASN A 61 -12.44 0.62 15.93
N ASP A 62 -13.74 0.41 16.13
CA ASP A 62 -14.68 0.14 15.05
C ASP A 62 -15.28 1.45 14.56
N TYR A 63 -14.85 1.89 13.38
CA TYR A 63 -15.39 3.06 12.69
C TYR A 63 -16.32 2.64 11.56
N ASP A 64 -17.36 3.44 11.32
CA ASP A 64 -18.25 3.26 10.17
C ASP A 64 -17.61 3.70 8.86
N CYS A 65 -16.64 4.61 8.95
CA CYS A 65 -15.78 4.98 7.84
C CYS A 65 -14.52 5.69 8.35
N VAL A 66 -13.40 5.43 7.70
CA VAL A 66 -12.15 6.18 7.86
C VAL A 66 -11.96 7.04 6.59
N ILE A 67 -11.67 8.33 6.76
CA ILE A 67 -11.55 9.27 5.63
C ILE A 67 -10.20 9.95 5.70
N MET A 68 -9.43 9.89 4.61
CA MET A 68 -8.11 10.51 4.53
C MET A 68 -7.74 10.94 3.10
N SER A 69 -6.69 11.74 2.98
CA SER A 69 -6.19 12.14 1.67
C SER A 69 -5.25 11.10 1.06
N HIS A 70 -5.01 11.20 -0.27
CA HIS A 70 -4.02 10.39 -0.98
C HIS A 70 -2.63 10.46 -0.34
N ASP A 71 -2.18 11.67 0.02
CA ASP A 71 -0.87 11.86 0.67
C ASP A 71 -0.79 11.21 2.04
N GLN A 72 -1.89 11.21 2.79
CA GLN A 72 -1.97 10.55 4.09
C GLN A 72 -1.99 9.03 3.93
N PHE A 73 -2.76 8.53 2.98
CA PHE A 73 -2.79 7.11 2.64
C PHE A 73 -1.41 6.58 2.24
N GLY A 74 -0.68 7.33 1.40
CA GLY A 74 0.68 6.97 1.00
C GLY A 74 1.71 6.91 2.15
N LYS A 75 1.39 7.45 3.33
CA LYS A 75 2.25 7.37 4.53
C LYS A 75 1.94 6.16 5.42
N ILE A 76 0.91 5.39 5.12
CA ILE A 76 0.61 4.16 5.86
C ILE A 76 1.69 3.13 5.53
N PRO A 77 2.35 2.54 6.53
CA PRO A 77 3.34 1.49 6.28
C PRO A 77 2.69 0.29 5.61
N GLN A 78 3.36 -0.27 4.63
CA GLN A 78 2.99 -1.56 4.08
C GLN A 78 3.55 -2.68 4.96
N SER A 79 2.83 -3.80 5.05
CA SER A 79 3.33 -4.99 5.72
C SER A 79 4.62 -5.47 5.05
N PRO A 80 5.72 -5.62 5.81
CA PRO A 80 6.97 -6.16 5.27
C PRO A 80 6.78 -7.58 4.71
N GLU A 81 5.87 -8.35 5.28
CA GLU A 81 5.52 -9.69 4.82
C GLU A 81 4.89 -9.66 3.42
N LEU A 82 3.98 -8.71 3.18
CA LEU A 82 3.38 -8.51 1.86
C LEU A 82 4.44 -8.05 0.84
N GLN A 83 5.29 -7.11 1.23
CA GLN A 83 6.41 -6.66 0.37
C GLN A 83 7.34 -7.83 0.02
N ARG A 84 7.64 -8.69 0.98
CA ARG A 84 8.44 -9.90 0.77
C ARG A 84 7.76 -10.84 -0.24
N GLN A 85 6.46 -11.10 -0.10
CA GLN A 85 5.72 -11.96 -1.02
C GLN A 85 5.74 -11.42 -2.46
N ILE A 86 5.53 -10.12 -2.65
CA ILE A 86 5.54 -9.48 -3.97
C ILE A 86 6.94 -9.58 -4.60
N LEU A 87 8.00 -9.28 -3.85
CA LEU A 87 9.37 -9.34 -4.36
C LEU A 87 9.82 -10.78 -4.63
N GLN A 88 9.35 -11.75 -3.84
CA GLN A 88 9.64 -13.15 -4.08
C GLN A 88 9.00 -13.61 -5.39
N ALA A 89 7.72 -13.31 -5.64
CA ALA A 89 7.06 -13.64 -6.89
C ALA A 89 7.74 -12.99 -8.11
N GLU A 90 8.25 -11.75 -7.95
CA GLU A 90 9.03 -11.10 -9.01
C GLU A 90 10.37 -11.79 -9.23
N LEU A 91 11.04 -12.23 -8.17
CA LEU A 91 12.31 -12.98 -8.27
C LEU A 91 12.10 -14.31 -8.97
N ASP A 92 11.08 -15.08 -8.59
CA ASP A 92 10.74 -16.37 -9.20
C ASP A 92 10.50 -16.20 -10.71
N THR A 93 9.76 -15.16 -11.13
CA THR A 93 9.57 -14.83 -12.55
C THR A 93 10.88 -14.52 -13.27
N VAL A 94 11.81 -13.80 -12.63
CA VAL A 94 13.12 -13.49 -13.22
C VAL A 94 13.97 -14.74 -13.33
N GLU A 95 13.92 -15.64 -12.36
CA GLU A 95 14.64 -16.92 -12.39
C GLU A 95 14.11 -17.85 -13.49
N GLU A 96 12.79 -17.98 -13.62
CA GLU A 96 12.16 -18.71 -14.73
C GLU A 96 12.60 -18.17 -16.10
N ASN A 97 12.57 -16.85 -16.27
CA ASN A 97 13.04 -16.21 -17.51
C ASN A 97 14.54 -16.47 -17.78
N LEU A 98 15.39 -16.47 -16.75
CA LEU A 98 16.80 -16.79 -16.88
C LEU A 98 17.02 -18.25 -17.30
N GLU A 99 16.23 -19.17 -16.75
CA GLU A 99 16.30 -20.59 -17.10
C GLU A 99 15.88 -20.85 -18.55
N VAL A 100 14.76 -20.25 -18.98
CA VAL A 100 14.31 -20.29 -20.38
C VAL A 100 15.38 -19.77 -21.33
N ILE A 101 16.01 -18.65 -21.02
CA ILE A 101 17.06 -18.06 -21.84
C ILE A 101 18.30 -18.95 -21.90
N ARG A 102 18.68 -19.59 -20.81
CA ARG A 102 19.84 -20.52 -20.77
C ARG A 102 19.57 -21.79 -21.57
N THR A 103 18.32 -22.25 -21.60
CA THR A 103 17.92 -23.45 -22.37
C THR A 103 17.78 -23.18 -23.88
N GLN A 104 17.37 -21.97 -24.28
CA GLN A 104 17.20 -21.60 -25.69
C GLN A 104 18.52 -21.39 -26.49
N GLY A 105 19.69 -21.36 -25.84
CA GLY A 105 20.97 -21.40 -26.50
C GLY A 105 21.44 -20.06 -27.09
N LYS A 106 22.23 -20.12 -28.18
CA LYS A 106 23.12 -19.05 -28.68
C LYS A 106 22.42 -17.77 -29.22
N ASP A 107 21.11 -17.73 -29.38
CA ASP A 107 20.38 -16.61 -30.01
C ASP A 107 20.00 -15.48 -29.06
N VAL A 108 20.34 -15.57 -27.78
CA VAL A 108 19.99 -14.55 -26.82
C VAL A 108 21.09 -13.51 -26.67
N SER A 109 20.70 -12.24 -26.74
CA SER A 109 21.59 -11.11 -26.53
C SER A 109 22.28 -11.19 -25.15
N ARG A 110 23.63 -11.16 -25.14
CA ARG A 110 24.44 -11.07 -23.90
C ARG A 110 23.99 -9.91 -22.99
N GLY A 111 23.49 -8.82 -23.58
CA GLY A 111 22.96 -7.66 -22.84
C GLY A 111 21.68 -7.98 -22.07
N MET A 112 20.80 -8.79 -22.63
CA MET A 112 19.55 -9.23 -22.00
C MET A 112 19.84 -10.14 -20.80
N LEU A 113 20.72 -11.12 -20.97
CA LEU A 113 21.14 -12.00 -19.89
C LEU A 113 21.74 -11.21 -18.71
N LYS A 114 22.68 -10.31 -19.02
CA LYS A 114 23.30 -9.45 -18.01
C LYS A 114 22.30 -8.53 -17.28
N GLY A 115 21.27 -8.06 -18.01
CA GLY A 115 20.19 -7.25 -17.45
C GLY A 115 19.34 -8.03 -16.44
N LEU A 116 18.98 -9.27 -16.76
CA LEU A 116 18.20 -10.14 -15.86
C LEU A 116 19.02 -10.59 -14.65
N GLU A 117 20.29 -10.92 -14.81
CA GLU A 117 21.18 -11.27 -13.69
C GLU A 117 21.32 -10.08 -12.70
N LYS A 118 21.49 -8.87 -13.23
CA LYS A 118 21.51 -7.64 -12.40
C LYS A 118 20.19 -7.42 -11.67
N ARG A 119 19.04 -7.68 -12.34
CA ARG A 119 17.72 -7.57 -11.72
C ARG A 119 17.55 -8.60 -10.60
N LYS A 120 17.93 -9.86 -10.84
CA LYS A 120 17.96 -10.92 -9.83
C LYS A 120 18.73 -10.48 -8.59
N PHE A 121 19.99 -10.06 -8.77
CA PHE A 121 20.83 -9.60 -7.67
C PHE A 121 20.21 -8.45 -6.87
N ASN A 122 19.59 -7.48 -7.54
CA ASN A 122 18.92 -6.35 -6.87
C ASN A 122 17.68 -6.80 -6.08
N LEU A 123 16.91 -7.77 -6.57
CA LEU A 123 15.74 -8.33 -5.88
C LEU A 123 16.15 -9.13 -4.64
N GLU A 124 17.18 -9.96 -4.75
CA GLU A 124 17.77 -10.70 -3.63
C GLU A 124 18.24 -9.74 -2.52
N ALA A 125 18.95 -8.66 -2.88
CA ALA A 125 19.40 -7.66 -1.92
C ALA A 125 18.23 -6.93 -1.23
N LYS A 126 17.13 -6.65 -1.95
CA LYS A 126 15.91 -6.08 -1.37
C LYS A 126 15.22 -7.06 -0.41
N LEU A 127 15.13 -8.34 -0.80
CA LEU A 127 14.55 -9.38 0.04
C LEU A 127 15.33 -9.56 1.35
N GLN A 128 16.65 -9.53 1.31
CA GLN A 128 17.48 -9.58 2.51
C GLN A 128 17.21 -8.39 3.45
N LYS A 129 17.09 -7.17 2.90
CA LYS A 129 16.76 -5.98 3.70
C LYS A 129 15.38 -6.10 4.36
N ILE A 130 14.39 -6.63 3.64
CA ILE A 130 13.05 -6.83 4.19
C ILE A 130 13.07 -7.92 5.27
N ALA A 131 13.74 -9.03 5.04
CA ALA A 131 13.90 -10.09 6.04
C ALA A 131 14.50 -9.53 7.35
N TYR A 132 15.56 -8.74 7.24
CA TYR A 132 16.15 -8.05 8.39
C TYR A 132 15.15 -7.08 9.07
N SER A 133 14.36 -6.33 8.29
CA SER A 133 13.35 -5.43 8.86
C SER A 133 12.22 -6.16 9.59
N ILE A 134 11.87 -7.37 9.15
CA ILE A 134 10.89 -8.23 9.83
C ILE A 134 11.45 -8.71 11.18
N GLU A 135 12.70 -9.13 11.21
CA GLU A 135 13.37 -9.58 12.45
C GLU A 135 13.54 -8.46 13.48
N GLN A 136 13.79 -7.23 13.00
CA GLN A 136 13.97 -6.04 13.86
C GLN A 136 12.66 -5.31 14.17
N ARG A 137 11.53 -5.83 13.70
CA ARG A 137 10.23 -5.15 13.89
C ARG A 137 9.86 -5.12 15.36
N THR A 138 9.61 -3.92 15.87
CA THR A 138 8.95 -3.70 17.14
C THR A 138 7.44 -3.74 16.94
N ASP A 139 6.70 -4.26 17.91
CA ASP A 139 5.23 -4.44 17.86
C ASP A 139 4.44 -3.12 17.72
N ASP A 140 5.13 -1.98 17.82
CA ASP A 140 4.52 -0.64 17.78
C ASP A 140 4.19 -0.12 16.37
N VAL A 141 4.62 -0.81 15.31
CA VAL A 141 4.39 -0.38 13.92
C VAL A 141 3.10 -0.98 13.39
N VAL A 142 2.06 -0.16 13.30
CA VAL A 142 0.79 -0.54 12.65
C VAL A 142 0.90 -0.35 11.15
N ASP A 143 0.79 -1.43 10.40
CA ASP A 143 0.67 -1.40 8.94
C ASP A 143 -0.80 -1.39 8.48
N PHE A 144 -1.01 -1.21 7.18
CA PHE A 144 -2.35 -1.15 6.59
C PHE A 144 -3.19 -2.41 6.89
N ARG A 145 -2.57 -3.60 6.86
CA ARG A 145 -3.26 -4.87 7.11
C ARG A 145 -3.80 -4.96 8.53
N MET A 146 -3.03 -4.44 9.51
CA MET A 146 -3.41 -4.45 10.92
C MET A 146 -4.57 -3.49 11.24
N MET A 147 -4.83 -2.51 10.38
CA MET A 147 -5.93 -1.56 10.56
C MET A 147 -7.32 -2.18 10.38
N GLY A 148 -7.39 -3.36 9.74
CA GLY A 148 -8.65 -4.07 9.48
C GLY A 148 -9.52 -3.38 8.44
N ILE A 149 -8.96 -2.54 7.58
CA ILE A 149 -9.66 -1.93 6.44
C ILE A 149 -9.93 -3.02 5.41
N ASP A 150 -11.19 -3.20 5.03
CA ASP A 150 -11.62 -4.24 4.09
C ASP A 150 -12.15 -3.70 2.76
N HIS A 151 -12.54 -2.41 2.71
CA HIS A 151 -13.00 -1.77 1.47
C HIS A 151 -12.41 -0.38 1.29
N LEU A 152 -11.97 -0.10 0.06
CA LEU A 152 -11.44 1.21 -0.34
C LEU A 152 -12.35 1.86 -1.36
N PHE A 153 -12.75 3.11 -1.09
CA PHE A 153 -13.42 4.00 -2.03
C PHE A 153 -12.42 5.10 -2.39
N VAL A 154 -12.01 5.14 -3.63
CA VAL A 154 -10.94 6.04 -4.08
C VAL A 154 -11.51 7.04 -5.06
N ASP A 155 -11.55 8.30 -4.65
CA ASP A 155 -11.78 9.44 -5.53
C ASP A 155 -10.49 9.74 -6.29
N GLU A 156 -10.60 10.17 -7.56
CA GLU A 156 -9.44 10.44 -8.42
C GLU A 156 -8.43 9.30 -8.49
N SER A 157 -8.92 8.09 -8.76
CA SER A 157 -8.13 6.83 -8.76
C SER A 157 -6.95 6.86 -9.74
N HIS A 158 -6.91 7.80 -10.68
CA HIS A 158 -5.80 7.99 -11.60
C HIS A 158 -4.46 8.26 -10.89
N GLN A 159 -4.47 8.72 -9.65
CA GLN A 159 -3.29 8.88 -8.80
C GLN A 159 -2.56 7.55 -8.55
N PHE A 160 -3.27 6.43 -8.67
CA PHE A 160 -2.73 5.07 -8.47
C PHE A 160 -2.37 4.33 -9.76
N LYS A 161 -2.49 4.95 -10.92
CA LYS A 161 -2.26 4.31 -12.23
C LYS A 161 -0.85 3.73 -12.43
N ASN A 162 0.13 4.21 -11.67
CA ASN A 162 1.54 3.80 -11.78
C ASN A 162 1.98 2.87 -10.63
N LEU A 163 1.04 2.28 -9.92
CA LEU A 163 1.27 1.39 -8.80
C LEU A 163 2.01 0.15 -9.25
N MET A 164 3.08 -0.09 -9.54
CA MET A 164 3.84 -1.27 -10.00
C MET A 164 4.51 -1.08 -11.37
N PHE A 165 4.88 0.14 -11.71
CA PHE A 165 5.62 0.34 -12.94
C PHE A 165 7.14 0.21 -12.71
N ASN A 166 7.68 -0.99 -12.96
CA ASN A 166 9.11 -1.23 -12.97
C ASN A 166 9.70 -0.75 -14.30
N THR A 167 10.16 0.49 -14.37
CA THR A 167 10.88 0.98 -15.53
C THR A 167 12.40 0.98 -15.29
N ARG A 168 13.17 0.90 -16.39
CA ARG A 168 14.61 1.14 -16.37
C ARG A 168 14.97 2.62 -16.18
N HIS A 169 14.00 3.49 -16.25
CA HIS A 169 14.19 4.94 -16.16
C HIS A 169 13.60 5.46 -14.85
N ASP A 170 14.45 6.03 -13.99
CA ASP A 170 14.05 6.66 -12.73
C ASP A 170 13.25 7.98 -12.95
N ARG A 171 13.01 8.35 -14.21
CA ARG A 171 12.31 9.57 -14.60
C ARG A 171 11.29 9.26 -15.68
N VAL A 172 10.14 8.78 -15.27
CA VAL A 172 8.92 8.84 -16.08
C VAL A 172 7.93 9.66 -15.28
N ALA A 173 7.76 10.92 -15.70
CA ALA A 173 6.74 11.82 -15.19
C ALA A 173 5.36 11.36 -15.65
#